data_fc847e380f2b11b41efb11e645065149
#
_entry.id   fc847e380f2b11b41efb11e645065149
#
_cell.length_a   1.000
_cell.length_b   1.000
_cell.length_c   1.000
_cell.angle_alpha   90.00
_cell.angle_beta   90.00
_cell.angle_gamma   90.00
#
_symmetry.space_group_name_H-M   'P 1'
#
loop_
_entity.id
_entity.type
_entity.pdbx_description
1 polymer ?
#
loop_
_entity_poly.entity_id
_entity_poly.type
_entity_poly.pdbx_seq_one_letter_code
_entity_poly.pdbx_strand_id
1 'polypeptide(L)'
;MPNTTSTYEPLVLVNTADLPEEEWLEYRRRGIGGSDAAAILGVSPFATARDLYYDKLKVVSYEDGESNWVQKKVGHLLEDLVAEIFHVKTGFEIYQVKKMFYHPVYTYMLADIDYFIRLPNGKTAILEIKTTNYNAKDHWWLSLIHI
;
A
#
# COMPACT_ATOMS: atom_id res chain seq x y z
N MET A 1 -25.30 -14.14 19.56
CA MET A 1 -24.37 -14.82 18.65
C MET A 1 -22.95 -14.45 19.06
N PRO A 2 -22.05 -15.39 19.34
CA PRO A 2 -20.69 -15.03 19.71
C PRO A 2 -19.98 -14.40 18.52
N ASN A 3 -19.48 -13.19 18.73
CA ASN A 3 -18.68 -12.44 17.77
C ASN A 3 -17.29 -13.09 17.72
N THR A 4 -17.16 -14.16 16.96
CA THR A 4 -15.84 -14.72 16.63
C THR A 4 -15.20 -13.80 15.61
N THR A 5 -14.48 -12.80 16.09
CA THR A 5 -13.44 -12.13 15.30
C THR A 5 -12.40 -13.20 14.99
N SER A 6 -12.54 -13.86 13.84
CA SER A 6 -11.50 -14.72 13.33
C SER A 6 -10.30 -13.81 13.01
N THR A 7 -9.29 -13.85 13.86
CA THR A 7 -8.01 -13.21 13.57
C THR A 7 -7.30 -14.03 12.50
N TYR A 8 -7.23 -13.50 11.29
CA TYR A 8 -6.42 -14.11 10.22
C TYR A 8 -4.98 -13.61 10.34
N GLU A 9 -4.04 -14.54 10.38
CA GLU A 9 -2.63 -14.18 10.24
C GLU A 9 -2.29 -14.10 8.74
N PRO A 10 -1.74 -12.98 8.25
CA PRO A 10 -1.35 -12.86 6.86
C PRO A 10 -0.18 -13.81 6.55
N LEU A 11 -0.18 -14.36 5.35
CA LEU A 11 0.90 -15.21 4.87
C LEU A 11 1.85 -14.41 3.98
N VAL A 12 3.14 -14.72 4.05
CA VAL A 12 4.16 -14.06 3.23
C VAL A 12 4.07 -14.57 1.80
N LEU A 13 3.91 -13.66 0.84
CA LEU A 13 3.95 -13.94 -0.59
C LEU A 13 5.39 -13.95 -1.11
N VAL A 14 6.15 -12.90 -0.78
CA VAL A 14 7.54 -12.72 -1.21
C VAL A 14 8.27 -11.75 -0.27
N ASN A 15 9.60 -11.90 -0.17
CA ASN A 15 10.48 -10.93 0.45
C ASN A 15 10.80 -9.81 -0.57
N THR A 16 10.59 -8.55 -0.19
CA THR A 16 10.73 -7.39 -1.07
C THR A 16 12.03 -6.62 -0.84
N ALA A 17 12.89 -7.02 0.11
CA ALA A 17 14.08 -6.26 0.47
C ALA A 17 15.03 -6.00 -0.71
N ASP A 18 15.26 -7.00 -1.54
CA ASP A 18 16.16 -6.94 -2.70
C ASP A 18 15.43 -7.27 -4.01
N LEU A 19 14.10 -7.16 -4.01
CA LEU A 19 13.27 -7.54 -5.15
C LEU A 19 13.31 -6.41 -6.20
N PRO A 20 13.71 -6.69 -7.46
CA PRO A 20 13.64 -5.73 -8.54
C PRO A 20 12.22 -5.21 -8.75
N GLU A 21 12.07 -3.94 -9.16
CA GLU A 21 10.76 -3.30 -9.35
C GLU A 21 9.87 -4.08 -10.33
N GLU A 22 10.43 -4.61 -11.42
CA GLU A 22 9.69 -5.41 -12.38
C GLU A 22 9.10 -6.68 -11.74
N GLU A 23 9.87 -7.38 -10.92
CA GLU A 23 9.40 -8.57 -10.22
C GLU A 23 8.37 -8.22 -9.14
N TRP A 24 8.57 -7.09 -8.43
CA TRP A 24 7.61 -6.58 -7.47
C TRP A 24 6.26 -6.29 -8.13
N LEU A 25 6.25 -5.64 -9.30
CA LEU A 25 5.04 -5.40 -10.10
C LEU A 25 4.37 -6.71 -10.52
N GLU A 26 5.16 -7.74 -10.87
CA GLU A 26 4.64 -9.06 -11.21
C GLU A 26 3.90 -9.72 -10.03
N TYR A 27 4.48 -9.66 -8.83
CA TYR A 27 3.81 -10.16 -7.63
C TYR A 27 2.54 -9.35 -7.32
N ARG A 28 2.60 -8.03 -7.44
CA ARG A 28 1.47 -7.14 -7.21
C ARG A 28 0.30 -7.40 -8.17
N ARG A 29 0.57 -7.80 -9.41
CA ARG A 29 -0.47 -8.15 -10.40
C ARG A 29 -1.24 -9.43 -10.08
N ARG A 30 -0.71 -10.29 -9.22
CA ARG A 30 -1.36 -11.56 -8.85
C ARG A 30 -2.60 -11.40 -7.98
N GLY A 31 -2.84 -10.18 -7.47
CA GLY A 31 -3.99 -9.92 -6.63
C GLY A 31 -4.37 -8.44 -6.57
N ILE A 32 -5.14 -8.08 -5.56
CA ILE A 32 -5.70 -6.75 -5.32
C ILE A 32 -5.06 -6.19 -4.06
N GLY A 33 -4.36 -5.08 -4.20
CA GLY A 33 -3.79 -4.31 -3.09
C GLY A 33 -4.70 -3.17 -2.64
N GLY A 34 -4.33 -2.51 -1.54
CA GLY A 34 -5.11 -1.38 -1.01
C GLY A 34 -5.28 -0.22 -1.99
N SER A 35 -4.25 0.08 -2.79
CA SER A 35 -4.32 1.13 -3.83
C SER A 35 -5.28 0.82 -4.98
N ASP A 36 -5.64 -0.46 -5.19
CA ASP A 36 -6.56 -0.88 -6.25
C ASP A 36 -8.02 -0.67 -5.84
N ALA A 37 -8.30 -0.59 -4.54
CA ALA A 37 -9.67 -0.51 -4.00
C ALA A 37 -10.45 0.70 -4.53
N ALA A 38 -9.81 1.87 -4.65
CA ALA A 38 -10.44 3.07 -5.16
C ALA A 38 -10.89 2.93 -6.63
N ALA A 39 -10.10 2.25 -7.46
CA ALA A 39 -10.45 1.97 -8.85
C ALA A 39 -11.61 0.98 -8.95
N ILE A 40 -11.63 -0.06 -8.11
CA ILE A 40 -12.71 -1.07 -8.06
C ILE A 40 -14.03 -0.40 -7.65
N LEU A 41 -13.99 0.49 -6.67
CA LEU A 41 -15.16 1.23 -6.19
C LEU A 41 -15.60 2.37 -7.10
N GLY A 42 -14.88 2.66 -8.18
CA GLY A 42 -15.19 3.73 -9.13
C GLY A 42 -15.00 5.15 -8.56
N VAL A 43 -14.21 5.29 -7.49
CA VAL A 43 -13.92 6.60 -6.85
C VAL A 43 -12.49 7.09 -7.12
N SER A 44 -11.67 6.32 -7.82
CA SER A 44 -10.32 6.74 -8.21
C SER A 44 -10.39 7.80 -9.30
N PRO A 45 -9.69 8.93 -9.16
CA PRO A 45 -9.54 9.92 -10.23
C PRO A 45 -8.50 9.51 -11.29
N PHE A 46 -7.72 8.44 -11.04
CA PHE A 46 -6.56 8.05 -11.86
C PHE A 46 -6.82 6.81 -12.72
N ALA A 47 -7.65 5.89 -12.28
CA ALA A 47 -7.92 4.64 -12.97
C ALA A 47 -9.33 4.14 -12.72
N THR A 48 -9.91 3.47 -13.71
CA THR A 48 -11.19 2.78 -13.59
C THR A 48 -10.98 1.30 -13.23
N ALA A 49 -12.04 0.61 -12.83
CA ALA A 49 -11.99 -0.84 -12.62
C ALA A 49 -11.59 -1.60 -13.90
N ARG A 50 -11.95 -1.06 -15.08
CA ARG A 50 -11.56 -1.61 -16.38
C ARG A 50 -10.05 -1.48 -16.62
N ASP A 51 -9.48 -0.33 -16.31
CA ASP A 51 -8.05 -0.08 -16.46
C ASP A 51 -7.25 -1.01 -15.56
N LEU A 52 -7.68 -1.15 -14.31
CA LEU A 52 -7.10 -2.10 -13.37
C LEU A 52 -7.17 -3.54 -13.87
N TYR A 53 -8.30 -3.94 -14.45
CA TYR A 53 -8.46 -5.28 -15.01
C TYR A 53 -7.42 -5.57 -16.11
N TYR A 54 -7.22 -4.64 -17.04
CA TYR A 54 -6.23 -4.81 -18.12
C TYR A 54 -4.80 -4.78 -17.62
N ASP A 55 -4.48 -3.97 -16.58
CA ASP A 55 -3.17 -3.99 -15.93
C ASP A 55 -2.89 -5.36 -15.29
N LYS A 56 -3.85 -5.91 -14.56
CA LYS A 56 -3.70 -7.24 -13.94
C LYS A 56 -3.50 -8.36 -14.97
N LEU A 57 -4.07 -8.23 -16.15
CA LEU A 57 -3.89 -9.17 -17.27
C LEU A 57 -2.62 -8.90 -18.11
N LYS A 58 -1.85 -7.87 -17.82
CA LYS A 58 -0.68 -7.43 -18.62
C LYS A 58 -1.02 -7.10 -20.09
N VAL A 59 -2.27 -6.76 -20.39
CA VAL A 59 -2.71 -6.42 -21.75
C VAL A 59 -2.31 -4.99 -22.10
N VAL A 60 -2.32 -4.10 -21.10
CA VAL A 60 -1.85 -2.72 -21.20
C VAL A 60 -1.01 -2.45 -19.96
N SER A 61 0.27 -2.20 -20.12
CA SER A 61 1.03 -1.54 -19.06
C SER A 61 0.55 -0.08 -19.04
N TYR A 62 0.01 0.36 -17.91
CA TYR A 62 -0.10 1.79 -17.67
C TYR A 62 1.33 2.34 -17.56
N GLU A 63 1.88 2.74 -18.67
CA GLU A 63 3.07 3.58 -18.66
C GLU A 63 2.60 4.90 -18.03
N ASP A 64 2.93 5.07 -16.76
CA ASP A 64 2.86 6.38 -16.14
C ASP A 64 3.67 7.31 -17.01
N GLY A 65 3.01 8.24 -17.68
CA GLY A 65 3.70 9.21 -18.53
C GLY A 65 4.85 9.87 -17.75
N GLU A 66 5.87 10.34 -18.43
CA GLU A 66 7.09 10.94 -17.85
C GLU A 66 6.82 11.95 -16.71
N SER A 67 5.61 12.51 -16.62
CA SER A 67 5.22 13.45 -15.58
C SER A 67 5.05 12.86 -14.18
N ASN A 68 4.81 11.57 -14.03
CA ASN A 68 4.47 10.97 -12.73
C ASN A 68 5.66 10.30 -12.01
N TRP A 69 6.75 9.99 -12.72
CA TRP A 69 7.90 9.33 -12.10
C TRP A 69 8.57 10.21 -11.02
N VAL A 70 8.61 11.53 -11.22
CA VAL A 70 9.17 12.47 -10.24
C VAL A 70 8.36 12.44 -8.95
N GLN A 71 7.04 12.48 -9.05
CA GLN A 71 6.15 12.44 -7.89
C GLN A 71 6.28 11.13 -7.12
N LYS A 72 6.35 9.99 -7.82
CA LYS A 72 6.59 8.68 -7.21
C LYS A 72 7.96 8.64 -6.52
N LYS A 73 9.00 9.14 -7.20
CA LYS A 73 10.35 9.18 -6.63
C LYS A 73 10.44 10.05 -5.39
N VAL A 74 9.82 11.24 -5.41
CA VAL A 74 9.73 12.12 -4.24
C VAL A 74 8.96 11.43 -3.10
N GLY A 75 7.86 10.74 -3.40
CA GLY A 75 7.13 9.93 -2.43
C GLY A 75 8.05 8.96 -1.69
N HIS A 76 8.72 8.11 -2.43
CA HIS A 76 9.66 7.12 -1.86
C HIS A 76 10.80 7.75 -1.06
N LEU A 77 11.38 8.86 -1.55
CA LEU A 77 12.45 9.56 -0.83
C LEU A 77 11.99 10.19 0.49
N LEU A 78 10.71 10.56 0.58
CA LEU A 78 10.15 11.16 1.78
C LEU A 78 9.61 10.14 2.78
N GLU A 79 9.39 8.90 2.40
CA GLU A 79 8.85 7.86 3.29
C GLU A 79 9.72 7.69 4.54
N ASP A 80 11.02 7.48 4.37
CA ASP A 80 11.95 7.31 5.50
C ASP A 80 12.01 8.55 6.39
N LEU A 81 12.03 9.75 5.79
CA LEU A 81 12.03 11.00 6.53
C LEU A 81 10.75 11.19 7.35
N VAL A 82 9.60 10.92 6.76
CA VAL A 82 8.29 11.03 7.44
C VAL A 82 8.19 10.00 8.57
N ALA A 83 8.69 8.79 8.36
CA ALA A 83 8.77 7.76 9.38
C ALA A 83 9.65 8.20 10.57
N GLU A 84 10.83 8.79 10.30
CA GLU A 84 11.69 9.35 11.33
C GLU A 84 11.02 10.47 12.12
N ILE A 85 10.37 11.43 11.42
CA ILE A 85 9.61 12.52 12.05
C ILE A 85 8.50 11.95 12.95
N PHE A 86 7.78 10.94 12.48
CA PHE A 86 6.76 10.26 13.27
C PHE A 86 7.35 9.63 14.53
N HIS A 87 8.45 8.89 14.41
CA HIS A 87 9.16 8.29 15.53
C HIS A 87 9.56 9.34 16.58
N VAL A 88 10.23 10.42 16.13
CA VAL A 88 10.70 11.50 17.03
C VAL A 88 9.53 12.19 17.75
N LYS A 89 8.40 12.42 17.04
CA LYS A 89 7.24 13.10 17.63
C LYS A 89 6.43 12.24 18.57
N THR A 90 6.36 10.94 18.34
CA THR A 90 5.49 10.04 19.09
C THR A 90 6.23 9.17 20.11
N GLY A 91 7.54 8.96 19.90
CA GLY A 91 8.35 8.01 20.66
C GLY A 91 8.03 6.54 20.37
N PHE A 92 7.17 6.24 19.41
CA PHE A 92 6.86 4.86 19.05
C PHE A 92 8.03 4.21 18.29
N GLU A 93 8.31 2.96 18.63
CA GLU A 93 9.23 2.14 17.83
C GLU A 93 8.57 1.81 16.48
N ILE A 94 9.28 2.12 15.39
CA ILE A 94 8.86 1.80 14.02
C ILE A 94 9.86 0.85 13.38
N TYR A 95 9.40 -0.04 12.51
CA TYR A 95 10.26 -0.98 11.81
C TYR A 95 9.63 -1.44 10.50
N GLN A 96 10.47 -1.82 9.55
CA GLN A 96 10.07 -2.39 8.27
C GLN A 96 10.25 -3.91 8.28
N VAL A 97 9.35 -4.63 7.62
CA VAL A 97 9.47 -6.08 7.46
C VAL A 97 9.94 -6.44 6.05
N LYS A 98 9.74 -5.56 5.07
CA LYS A 98 10.13 -5.75 3.66
C LYS A 98 9.57 -7.04 3.07
N LYS A 99 8.25 -7.22 3.20
CA LYS A 99 7.55 -8.40 2.69
C LYS A 99 6.19 -8.00 2.13
N MET A 100 5.83 -8.60 1.01
CA MET A 100 4.45 -8.58 0.53
C MET A 100 3.70 -9.75 1.13
N PHE A 101 2.47 -9.48 1.58
CA PHE A 101 1.61 -10.45 2.25
C PHE A 101 0.37 -10.73 1.42
N TYR A 102 -0.28 -11.85 1.71
CA TYR A 102 -1.61 -12.18 1.19
C TYR A 102 -2.52 -12.73 2.29
N HIS A 103 -3.82 -12.58 2.08
CA HIS A 103 -4.81 -13.06 3.04
C HIS A 103 -4.95 -14.59 2.94
N PRO A 104 -4.94 -15.35 4.06
CA PRO A 104 -4.91 -16.81 4.04
C PRO A 104 -6.17 -17.46 3.46
N VAL A 105 -7.30 -16.77 3.49
CA VAL A 105 -8.58 -17.26 2.94
C VAL A 105 -8.86 -16.61 1.59
N TYR A 106 -8.72 -15.28 1.50
CA TYR A 106 -8.94 -14.52 0.26
C TYR A 106 -7.59 -14.24 -0.40
N THR A 107 -6.99 -15.26 -0.98
CA THR A 107 -5.61 -15.25 -1.48
C THR A 107 -5.30 -14.20 -2.54
N TYR A 108 -6.33 -13.63 -3.14
CA TYR A 108 -6.22 -12.49 -4.05
C TYR A 108 -6.03 -11.14 -3.35
N MET A 109 -6.25 -11.04 -2.05
CA MET A 109 -6.01 -9.81 -1.29
C MET A 109 -4.55 -9.74 -0.89
N LEU A 110 -3.88 -8.70 -1.38
CA LEU A 110 -2.44 -8.46 -1.15
C LEU A 110 -2.25 -7.21 -0.29
N ALA A 111 -1.17 -7.21 0.49
CA ALA A 111 -0.71 -6.05 1.24
C ALA A 111 0.80 -5.93 1.15
N ASP A 112 1.28 -4.73 0.84
CA ASP A 112 2.65 -4.28 1.01
C ASP A 112 2.60 -3.12 2.00
N ILE A 113 3.38 -3.20 3.08
CA ILE A 113 3.24 -2.33 4.25
C ILE A 113 4.51 -1.50 4.37
N ASP A 114 4.37 -0.18 4.43
CA ASP A 114 5.49 0.75 4.56
C ASP A 114 6.24 0.51 5.86
N TYR A 115 5.53 0.62 7.00
CA TYR A 115 6.11 0.42 8.33
C TYR A 115 5.14 -0.25 9.29
N PHE A 116 5.70 -0.89 10.30
CA PHE A 116 5.00 -1.34 11.49
C PHE A 116 5.36 -0.47 12.70
N ILE A 117 4.41 -0.31 13.61
CA ILE A 117 4.57 0.41 14.87
C ILE A 117 4.41 -0.57 16.02
N ARG A 118 5.32 -0.50 17.00
CA ARG A 118 5.12 -1.18 18.27
C ARG A 118 4.42 -0.23 19.25
N LEU A 119 3.18 -0.56 19.60
CA LEU A 119 2.40 0.21 20.56
C LEU A 119 2.85 -0.08 22.00
N PRO A 120 2.61 0.86 22.96
CA PRO A 120 2.97 0.67 24.37
C PRO A 120 2.34 -0.56 25.04
N ASN A 121 1.20 -1.03 24.54
CA ASN A 121 0.52 -2.23 25.01
C ASN A 121 1.07 -3.54 24.41
N GLY A 122 2.20 -3.48 23.68
CA GLY A 122 2.83 -4.61 23.03
C GLY A 122 2.18 -5.06 21.72
N LYS A 123 1.09 -4.42 21.29
CA LYS A 123 0.46 -4.72 19.99
C LYS A 123 1.23 -4.06 18.85
N THR A 124 1.10 -4.65 17.67
CA THR A 124 1.61 -4.08 16.42
C THR A 124 0.48 -3.33 15.70
N ALA A 125 0.81 -2.18 15.14
CA ALA A 125 -0.05 -1.43 14.23
C ALA A 125 0.68 -1.17 12.91
N ILE A 126 -0.05 -0.78 11.87
CA ILE A 126 0.47 -0.42 10.57
C ILE A 126 0.63 1.10 10.53
N LEU A 127 1.75 1.58 9.97
CA LEU A 127 1.97 2.97 9.62
C LEU A 127 2.08 3.04 8.09
N GLU A 128 1.06 3.56 7.47
CA GLU A 128 1.01 3.86 6.04
C GLU A 128 1.37 5.32 5.82
N ILE A 129 2.34 5.60 4.96
CA ILE A 129 2.82 6.94 4.67
C ILE A 129 2.33 7.37 3.30
N LYS A 130 1.65 8.51 3.25
CA LYS A 130 1.17 9.10 2.00
C LYS A 130 1.68 10.53 1.86
N THR A 131 2.31 10.80 0.73
CA THR A 131 2.70 12.16 0.35
C THR A 131 1.69 12.73 -0.63
N THR A 132 1.38 14.01 -0.49
CA THR A 132 0.48 14.71 -1.39
C THR A 132 0.97 16.12 -1.65
N ASN A 133 0.47 16.76 -2.70
CA ASN A 133 0.71 18.17 -2.95
C ASN A 133 -0.53 19.00 -2.61
N TYR A 134 -0.36 20.31 -2.53
CA TYR A 134 -1.44 21.23 -2.18
C TYR A 134 -2.65 21.16 -3.13
N ASN A 135 -2.42 20.91 -4.42
CA ASN A 135 -3.47 20.85 -5.42
C ASN A 135 -4.34 19.57 -5.30
N ALA A 136 -3.84 18.55 -4.62
CA ALA A 136 -4.61 17.32 -4.35
C ALA A 136 -5.46 17.39 -3.07
N LYS A 137 -5.49 18.54 -2.39
CA LYS A 137 -6.18 18.72 -1.10
C LYS A 137 -7.65 18.29 -1.15
N ASP A 138 -8.36 18.65 -2.22
CA ASP A 138 -9.79 18.37 -2.33
C ASP A 138 -10.08 16.88 -2.62
N HIS A 139 -9.07 16.14 -3.08
CA HIS A 139 -9.14 14.69 -3.34
C HIS A 139 -8.58 13.84 -2.19
N TRP A 140 -8.03 14.46 -1.16
CA TRP A 140 -7.41 13.76 -0.04
C TRP A 140 -8.37 12.79 0.67
N TRP A 141 -9.62 13.16 0.81
CA TRP A 141 -10.66 12.32 1.42
C TRP A 141 -10.95 11.05 0.63
N LEU A 142 -10.75 11.07 -0.69
CA LEU A 142 -10.98 9.93 -1.57
C LEU A 142 -9.81 8.94 -1.57
N SER A 143 -8.60 9.39 -1.26
CA SER A 143 -7.42 8.53 -1.19
C SER A 143 -7.25 7.85 0.17
N LEU A 144 -7.94 8.33 1.19
CA LEU A 144 -7.98 7.78 2.54
C LEU A 144 -9.25 6.95 2.74
N ILE A 145 -9.52 6.00 1.87
CA ILE A 145 -10.46 4.94 2.21
C ILE A 145 -9.77 4.11 3.27
N HIS A 146 -10.03 4.47 4.51
CA HIS A 146 -9.57 3.70 5.65
C HIS A 146 -10.28 2.36 5.67
N ILE A 147 -9.50 1.31 5.56
CA ILE A 147 -9.93 -0.04 5.87
C ILE A 147 -9.85 -0.22 7.38
#